data_b8cbf5711662bc21fe0a15c7b1bdd68a
#
_entry.id   b8cbf5711662bc21fe0a15c7b1bdd68a
#
_cell.length_a   1.000
_cell.length_b   1.000
_cell.length_c   1.000
_cell.angle_alpha   90.00
_cell.angle_beta   90.00
_cell.angle_gamma   90.00
#
_symmetry.space_group_name_H-M   'P 1'
#
loop_
_entity.id
_entity.type
_entity.pdbx_description
1 polymer ?
#
loop_
_entity_poly.entity_id
_entity_poly.type
_entity_poly.pdbx_seq_one_letter_code
_entity_poly.pdbx_strand_id
1 'polypeptide(L)'
;ACLMKLPIILPLSHDSIAVGEDGPTHQPIEQFAMLRSIPNMHVIRPGDAVEMAAAWKLAIESTENPTALILTRQNVETMENSSVEGVSKGAYVIGKEENHLDAIIIASGSEVNLAMKAKKVLLEKGIDVRVVSMPCQEFFDQQDEQYKEAVLPNAMRKRLSVEMASSFGWHKYVG
;
A
#
# COMPACT_ATOMS: atom_id res chain seq x y z
N ALA A 1 19.26 3.03 -12.99
CA ALA A 1 18.22 4.03 -13.22
C ALA A 1 18.18 5.06 -12.10
N CYS A 2 18.01 4.66 -10.85
CA CYS A 2 17.85 5.57 -9.69
C CYS A 2 19.04 6.55 -9.52
N LEU A 3 20.27 6.05 -9.62
CA LEU A 3 21.48 6.89 -9.52
C LEU A 3 21.59 7.89 -10.69
N MET A 4 21.09 7.51 -11.86
CA MET A 4 21.14 8.31 -13.08
C MET A 4 19.90 9.21 -13.25
N LYS A 5 18.95 9.15 -12.31
CA LYS A 5 17.66 9.86 -12.38
C LYS A 5 16.89 9.60 -13.69
N LEU A 6 16.83 8.34 -14.11
CA LEU A 6 16.11 7.96 -15.32
C LEU A 6 14.67 7.54 -14.98
N PRO A 7 13.66 8.15 -15.59
CA PRO A 7 12.24 7.86 -15.34
C PRO A 7 11.78 6.56 -16.05
N ILE A 8 12.29 5.44 -15.59
CA ILE A 8 11.93 4.12 -16.12
C ILE A 8 10.71 3.60 -15.38
N ILE A 9 9.74 3.06 -16.09
CA ILE A 9 8.58 2.38 -15.51
C ILE A 9 8.82 0.87 -15.59
N LEU A 10 8.74 0.20 -14.43
CA LEU A 10 8.94 -1.23 -14.27
C LEU A 10 7.62 -1.89 -13.82
N PRO A 11 6.76 -2.35 -14.73
CA PRO A 11 5.57 -3.12 -14.35
C PRO A 11 5.99 -4.55 -14.00
N LEU A 12 5.86 -4.90 -12.71
CA LEU A 12 6.24 -6.18 -12.14
C LEU A 12 4.98 -6.93 -11.68
N SER A 13 4.53 -7.87 -12.49
CA SER A 13 3.38 -8.72 -12.17
C SER A 13 3.76 -9.94 -11.33
N HIS A 14 2.75 -10.65 -10.80
CA HIS A 14 2.95 -11.84 -9.95
C HIS A 14 3.67 -11.48 -8.65
N ASP A 15 3.13 -10.53 -7.94
CA ASP A 15 3.75 -9.72 -6.90
C ASP A 15 4.07 -10.46 -5.59
N SER A 16 3.42 -11.59 -5.31
CA SER A 16 3.44 -12.16 -3.96
C SER A 16 3.26 -13.69 -3.96
N ILE A 17 3.17 -14.27 -2.77
CA ILE A 17 2.85 -15.69 -2.58
C ILE A 17 1.47 -16.09 -3.11
N ALA A 18 0.65 -15.13 -3.47
CA ALA A 18 -0.68 -15.34 -4.04
C ALA A 18 -0.68 -15.62 -5.56
N VAL A 19 0.47 -15.89 -6.16
CA VAL A 19 0.55 -16.34 -7.55
C VAL A 19 -0.10 -17.71 -7.78
N GLY A 20 -0.28 -18.51 -6.71
CA GLY A 20 -0.97 -19.80 -6.76
C GLY A 20 0.00 -21.00 -6.85
N GLU A 21 -0.19 -21.86 -7.85
CA GLU A 21 0.43 -23.18 -7.94
C GLU A 21 1.90 -23.19 -8.40
N ASP A 22 2.46 -22.05 -8.76
CA ASP A 22 3.80 -21.96 -9.35
C ASP A 22 4.95 -22.32 -8.36
N GLY A 23 4.64 -22.36 -7.08
CA GLY A 23 5.58 -22.75 -6.03
C GLY A 23 6.63 -21.70 -5.67
N PRO A 24 7.61 -22.07 -4.83
CA PRO A 24 8.51 -21.10 -4.18
C PRO A 24 9.43 -20.34 -5.14
N THR A 25 9.67 -20.87 -6.33
CA THR A 25 10.52 -20.20 -7.34
C THR A 25 9.86 -18.97 -7.98
N HIS A 26 8.52 -18.81 -7.82
CA HIS A 26 7.74 -17.73 -8.40
C HIS A 26 6.99 -16.91 -7.35
N GLN A 27 7.22 -17.16 -6.07
CA GLN A 27 6.55 -16.49 -4.95
C GLN A 27 7.51 -15.51 -4.27
N PRO A 28 7.55 -14.23 -4.72
CA PRO A 28 8.44 -13.22 -4.15
C PRO A 28 8.02 -12.86 -2.72
N ILE A 29 9.00 -12.60 -1.86
CA ILE A 29 8.80 -12.22 -0.45
C ILE A 29 9.61 -10.96 -0.10
N GLU A 30 10.90 -10.94 -0.43
CA GLU A 30 11.84 -9.87 -0.05
C GLU A 30 11.88 -8.71 -1.06
N GLN A 31 11.32 -8.89 -2.25
CA GLN A 31 11.48 -7.98 -3.38
C GLN A 31 10.94 -6.57 -3.10
N PHE A 32 9.81 -6.44 -2.36
CA PHE A 32 9.27 -5.12 -2.01
C PHE A 32 10.23 -4.37 -1.07
N ALA A 33 10.72 -5.06 -0.04
CA ALA A 33 11.68 -4.48 0.88
C ALA A 33 12.98 -4.07 0.17
N MET A 34 13.47 -4.92 -0.74
CA MET A 34 14.64 -4.61 -1.57
C MET A 34 14.40 -3.37 -2.44
N LEU A 35 13.29 -3.28 -3.15
CA LEU A 35 12.98 -2.13 -4.01
C LEU A 35 12.80 -0.85 -3.19
N ARG A 36 12.08 -0.90 -2.06
CA ARG A 36 11.89 0.23 -1.14
C ARG A 36 13.19 0.69 -0.47
N SER A 37 14.21 -0.15 -0.41
CA SER A 37 15.53 0.23 0.12
C SER A 37 16.41 1.00 -0.89
N ILE A 38 16.00 1.06 -2.16
CA ILE A 38 16.78 1.74 -3.21
C ILE A 38 16.44 3.24 -3.20
N PRO A 39 17.41 4.13 -2.95
CA PRO A 39 17.14 5.57 -2.97
C PRO A 39 16.60 6.04 -4.32
N ASN A 40 15.65 6.95 -4.31
CA ASN A 40 14.98 7.51 -5.49
C ASN A 40 14.13 6.51 -6.30
N MET A 41 13.87 5.32 -5.79
CA MET A 41 12.90 4.39 -6.38
C MET A 41 11.52 4.70 -5.82
N HIS A 42 10.52 4.86 -6.70
CA HIS A 42 9.12 4.84 -6.28
C HIS A 42 8.57 3.42 -6.41
N VAL A 43 8.01 2.89 -5.34
CA VAL A 43 7.42 1.54 -5.32
C VAL A 43 5.93 1.66 -5.06
N ILE A 44 5.11 1.45 -6.10
CA ILE A 44 3.66 1.62 -6.01
C ILE A 44 3.01 0.24 -6.16
N ARG A 45 2.26 -0.17 -5.14
CA ARG A 45 1.52 -1.43 -5.12
C ARG A 45 0.02 -1.17 -5.00
N PRO A 46 -0.69 -0.97 -6.15
CA PRO A 46 -2.11 -0.63 -6.17
C PRO A 46 -3.01 -1.78 -5.74
N GLY A 47 -4.07 -1.48 -4.99
CA GLY A 47 -5.02 -2.45 -4.45
C GLY A 47 -6.20 -2.75 -5.37
N ASP A 48 -6.48 -1.90 -6.36
CA ASP A 48 -7.58 -2.07 -7.31
C ASP A 48 -7.36 -1.28 -8.62
N ALA A 49 -8.39 -1.25 -9.47
CA ALA A 49 -8.32 -0.58 -10.78
C ALA A 49 -8.18 0.95 -10.69
N VAL A 50 -8.78 1.59 -9.69
CA VAL A 50 -8.68 3.05 -9.47
C VAL A 50 -7.27 3.41 -9.02
N GLU A 51 -6.74 2.69 -8.03
CA GLU A 51 -5.36 2.87 -7.57
C GLU A 51 -4.36 2.55 -8.69
N MET A 52 -4.66 1.55 -9.55
CA MET A 52 -3.83 1.21 -10.72
C MET A 52 -3.76 2.37 -11.72
N ALA A 53 -4.89 2.98 -12.05
CA ALA A 53 -4.92 4.14 -12.94
C ALA A 53 -4.11 5.32 -12.37
N ALA A 54 -4.22 5.56 -11.06
CA ALA A 54 -3.43 6.55 -10.35
C ALA A 54 -1.93 6.23 -10.37
N ALA A 55 -1.56 4.97 -10.13
CA ALA A 55 -0.18 4.51 -10.15
C ALA A 55 0.48 4.71 -11.52
N TRP A 56 -0.22 4.38 -12.61
CA TRP A 56 0.26 4.64 -13.97
C TRP A 56 0.41 6.14 -14.26
N LYS A 57 -0.55 6.96 -13.84
CA LYS A 57 -0.46 8.41 -13.98
C LYS A 57 0.80 8.94 -13.29
N LEU A 58 1.02 8.57 -12.02
CA LEU A 58 2.19 9.00 -11.24
C LEU A 58 3.51 8.52 -11.85
N ALA A 59 3.54 7.30 -12.37
CA ALA A 59 4.72 6.75 -13.04
C ALA A 59 5.07 7.51 -14.33
N ILE A 60 4.06 7.90 -15.13
CA ILE A 60 4.25 8.68 -16.36
C ILE A 60 4.68 10.12 -16.05
N GLU A 61 4.12 10.71 -14.99
CA GLU A 61 4.45 12.08 -14.56
C GLU A 61 5.81 12.18 -13.85
N SER A 62 6.38 11.06 -13.41
CA SER A 62 7.72 11.04 -12.80
C SER A 62 8.80 11.31 -13.86
N THR A 63 9.54 12.40 -13.72
CA THR A 63 10.56 12.83 -14.69
C THR A 63 12.00 12.51 -14.27
N GLU A 64 12.22 12.22 -13.00
CA GLU A 64 13.58 12.00 -12.45
C GLU A 64 13.74 10.67 -11.72
N ASN A 65 12.63 9.99 -11.40
CA ASN A 65 12.66 8.79 -10.57
C ASN A 65 12.07 7.59 -11.31
N PRO A 66 12.75 6.44 -11.31
CA PRO A 66 12.13 5.21 -11.77
C PRO A 66 10.99 4.78 -10.86
N THR A 67 9.97 4.18 -11.43
CA THR A 67 8.79 3.71 -10.72
C THR A 67 8.59 2.21 -10.97
N ALA A 68 8.57 1.43 -9.89
CA ALA A 68 8.16 0.03 -9.91
C ALA A 68 6.64 -0.04 -9.62
N LEU A 69 5.88 -0.56 -10.57
CA LEU A 69 4.45 -0.87 -10.41
C LEU A 69 4.32 -2.34 -10.04
N ILE A 70 3.95 -2.63 -8.81
CA ILE A 70 3.88 -3.97 -8.27
C ILE A 70 2.45 -4.49 -8.40
N LEU A 71 2.25 -5.47 -9.28
CA LEU A 71 0.93 -5.85 -9.74
C LEU A 71 0.58 -7.28 -9.33
N THR A 72 -0.57 -7.44 -8.68
CA THR A 72 -1.06 -8.76 -8.31
C THR A 72 -1.53 -9.56 -9.53
N ARG A 73 -1.40 -10.89 -9.47
CA ARG A 73 -2.03 -11.81 -10.41
C ARG A 73 -3.51 -12.06 -10.09
N GLN A 74 -3.91 -11.80 -8.87
CA GLN A 74 -5.28 -12.04 -8.42
C GLN A 74 -6.28 -11.06 -9.04
N ASN A 75 -7.53 -11.52 -9.19
CA ASN A 75 -8.64 -10.63 -9.41
C ASN A 75 -8.95 -9.87 -8.12
N VAL A 76 -9.00 -8.55 -8.19
CA VAL A 76 -9.34 -7.67 -7.07
C VAL A 76 -10.60 -6.87 -7.41
N GLU A 77 -11.45 -6.69 -6.41
CA GLU A 77 -12.65 -5.87 -6.55
C GLU A 77 -12.27 -4.39 -6.46
N THR A 78 -12.87 -3.56 -7.30
CA THR A 78 -12.75 -2.09 -7.17
C THR A 78 -13.50 -1.65 -5.92
N MET A 79 -12.83 -0.92 -5.04
CA MET A 79 -13.39 -0.47 -3.77
C MET A 79 -14.04 0.92 -3.95
N GLU A 80 -15.20 1.11 -3.32
CA GLU A 80 -16.00 2.33 -3.45
C GLU A 80 -15.22 3.61 -3.08
N ASN A 81 -14.36 3.52 -2.08
CA ASN A 81 -13.61 4.67 -1.54
C ASN A 81 -12.18 4.77 -2.08
N SER A 82 -11.84 4.04 -3.15
CA SER A 82 -10.54 4.18 -3.79
C SER A 82 -10.34 5.59 -4.35
N SER A 83 -9.17 6.17 -4.12
CA SER A 83 -8.90 7.58 -4.41
C SER A 83 -7.62 7.78 -5.20
N VAL A 84 -7.75 8.41 -6.37
CA VAL A 84 -6.60 8.83 -7.18
C VAL A 84 -5.71 9.83 -6.43
N GLU A 85 -6.34 10.78 -5.72
CA GLU A 85 -5.63 11.73 -4.88
C GLU A 85 -4.94 11.03 -3.70
N GLY A 86 -5.64 10.08 -3.06
CA GLY A 86 -5.07 9.29 -1.97
C GLY A 86 -3.81 8.53 -2.37
N VAL A 87 -3.78 7.94 -3.56
CA VAL A 87 -2.58 7.28 -4.10
C VAL A 87 -1.44 8.28 -4.30
N SER A 88 -1.71 9.48 -4.78
CA SER A 88 -0.69 10.52 -4.95
C SER A 88 -0.05 10.99 -3.64
N LYS A 89 -0.76 10.82 -2.53
CA LYS A 89 -0.27 11.05 -1.16
C LYS A 89 0.49 9.85 -0.57
N GLY A 90 0.45 8.70 -1.24
CA GLY A 90 1.15 7.46 -0.84
C GLY A 90 0.41 6.57 0.14
N ALA A 91 -0.45 7.14 0.98
CA ALA A 91 -1.40 6.41 1.84
C ALA A 91 -2.61 7.28 2.14
N TYR A 92 -3.76 6.64 2.37
CA TYR A 92 -5.00 7.33 2.70
C TYR A 92 -5.99 6.42 3.43
N VAL A 93 -6.95 7.01 4.12
CA VAL A 93 -8.01 6.27 4.81
C VAL A 93 -9.04 5.80 3.78
N ILE A 94 -9.04 4.50 3.47
CA ILE A 94 -10.02 3.89 2.54
C ILE A 94 -11.25 3.38 3.29
N GLY A 95 -11.10 2.99 4.55
CA GLY A 95 -12.18 2.55 5.42
C GLY A 95 -12.14 3.27 6.75
N LYS A 96 -12.91 4.36 6.88
CA LYS A 96 -13.00 5.13 8.12
C LYS A 96 -13.71 4.33 9.21
N GLU A 97 -13.31 4.52 10.46
CA GLU A 97 -14.06 4.07 11.65
C GLU A 97 -15.45 4.70 11.68
N GLU A 98 -16.43 3.99 12.25
CA GLU A 98 -17.85 4.44 12.28
C GLU A 98 -18.18 5.19 13.59
N ASN A 99 -17.67 4.70 14.72
CA ASN A 99 -17.99 5.24 16.06
C ASN A 99 -16.73 5.72 16.79
N HIS A 100 -15.79 4.80 17.02
CA HIS A 100 -14.55 5.08 17.74
C HIS A 100 -13.40 4.26 17.16
N LEU A 101 -12.20 4.76 17.22
CA LEU A 101 -11.04 4.12 16.65
C LEU A 101 -10.39 3.16 17.65
N ASP A 102 -10.58 1.86 17.49
CA ASP A 102 -9.96 0.82 18.34
C ASP A 102 -8.57 0.40 17.86
N ALA A 103 -8.39 0.34 16.52
CA ALA A 103 -7.13 -0.03 15.90
C ALA A 103 -7.07 0.45 14.44
N ILE A 104 -5.88 0.37 13.83
CA ILE A 104 -5.66 0.68 12.42
C ILE A 104 -5.09 -0.55 11.72
N ILE A 105 -5.67 -0.90 10.57
CA ILE A 105 -5.11 -1.89 9.65
C ILE A 105 -4.54 -1.13 8.45
N ILE A 106 -3.25 -1.33 8.18
CA ILE A 106 -2.55 -0.71 7.06
C ILE A 106 -2.26 -1.81 6.04
N ALA A 107 -2.70 -1.64 4.81
CA ALA A 107 -2.51 -2.66 3.77
C ALA A 107 -2.06 -2.04 2.45
N SER A 108 -1.47 -2.84 1.58
CA SER A 108 -1.13 -2.47 0.20
C SER A 108 -1.58 -3.57 -0.78
N GLY A 109 -1.75 -3.23 -2.03
CA GLY A 109 -2.09 -4.20 -3.07
C GLY A 109 -3.38 -4.97 -2.78
N SER A 110 -3.41 -6.25 -3.15
CA SER A 110 -4.58 -7.12 -2.98
C SER A 110 -5.05 -7.26 -1.53
N GLU A 111 -4.17 -7.02 -0.54
CA GLU A 111 -4.52 -7.13 0.88
C GLU A 111 -5.40 -6.00 1.38
N VAL A 112 -5.54 -4.89 0.64
CA VAL A 112 -6.48 -3.83 0.98
C VAL A 112 -7.92 -4.35 0.97
N ASN A 113 -8.30 -5.14 -0.04
CA ASN A 113 -9.60 -5.82 -0.10
C ASN A 113 -9.82 -6.77 1.09
N LEU A 114 -8.79 -7.51 1.48
CA LEU A 114 -8.82 -8.39 2.66
C LEU A 114 -9.04 -7.58 3.94
N ALA A 115 -8.32 -6.46 4.10
CA ALA A 115 -8.44 -5.57 5.26
C ALA A 115 -9.85 -4.96 5.35
N MET A 116 -10.46 -4.57 4.22
CA MET A 116 -11.84 -4.07 4.18
C MET A 116 -12.87 -5.13 4.56
N LYS A 117 -12.66 -6.39 4.15
CA LYS A 117 -13.50 -7.51 4.57
C LYS A 117 -13.33 -7.78 6.08
N ALA A 118 -12.09 -7.74 6.58
CA ALA A 118 -11.80 -7.90 8.00
C ALA A 118 -12.44 -6.80 8.86
N LYS A 119 -12.44 -5.53 8.40
CA LYS A 119 -13.12 -4.41 9.07
C LYS A 119 -14.59 -4.72 9.33
N LYS A 120 -15.31 -5.25 8.33
CA LYS A 120 -16.74 -5.59 8.49
C LYS A 120 -16.96 -6.64 9.59
N VAL A 121 -16.15 -7.71 9.57
CA VAL A 121 -16.24 -8.78 10.58
C VAL A 121 -15.86 -8.31 11.99
N LEU A 122 -14.89 -7.42 12.10
CA LEU A 122 -14.48 -6.82 13.37
C LEU A 122 -15.57 -5.92 13.94
N LEU A 123 -16.21 -5.11 13.09
CA LEU A 123 -17.30 -4.23 13.50
C LEU A 123 -18.49 -5.01 14.08
N GLU A 124 -18.86 -6.16 13.49
CA GLU A 124 -19.88 -7.07 14.02
C GLU A 124 -19.53 -7.60 15.42
N LYS A 125 -18.25 -7.63 15.77
CA LYS A 125 -17.74 -8.03 17.09
C LYS A 125 -17.55 -6.84 18.03
N GLY A 126 -17.98 -5.64 17.63
CA GLY A 126 -17.84 -4.42 18.43
C GLY A 126 -16.43 -3.82 18.42
N ILE A 127 -15.58 -4.20 17.46
CA ILE A 127 -14.24 -3.64 17.29
C ILE A 127 -14.24 -2.78 16.04
N ASP A 128 -14.12 -1.48 16.19
CA ASP A 128 -14.16 -0.52 15.09
C ASP A 128 -12.75 -0.13 14.66
N VAL A 129 -12.39 -0.47 13.43
CA VAL A 129 -11.06 -0.26 12.91
C VAL A 129 -11.07 0.70 11.71
N ARG A 130 -10.01 1.49 11.60
CA ARG A 130 -9.67 2.22 10.39
C ARG A 130 -8.88 1.32 9.45
N VAL A 131 -9.20 1.35 8.16
CA VAL A 131 -8.35 0.74 7.12
C VAL A 131 -7.66 1.84 6.34
N VAL A 132 -6.34 1.73 6.22
CA VAL A 132 -5.48 2.61 5.44
C VAL A 132 -4.94 1.82 4.26
N SER A 133 -5.21 2.28 3.03
CA SER A 133 -4.46 1.85 1.87
C SER A 133 -3.13 2.61 1.81
N MET A 134 -2.02 1.90 1.71
CA MET A 134 -0.67 2.47 1.60
C MET A 134 0.03 1.93 0.34
N PRO A 135 -0.39 2.38 -0.84
CA PRO A 135 0.20 1.91 -2.09
C PRO A 135 1.66 2.34 -2.28
N CYS A 136 2.10 3.46 -1.69
CA CYS A 136 3.46 3.96 -1.86
C CYS A 136 4.01 4.59 -0.57
N GLN A 137 4.94 3.90 0.09
CA GLN A 137 5.53 4.38 1.34
C GLN A 137 6.35 5.67 1.13
N GLU A 138 7.08 5.76 0.03
CA GLU A 138 7.95 6.90 -0.29
C GLU A 138 7.14 8.21 -0.42
N PHE A 139 5.97 8.15 -1.05
CA PHE A 139 5.11 9.33 -1.18
C PHE A 139 4.46 9.71 0.15
N PHE A 140 4.08 8.74 0.97
CA PHE A 140 3.52 9.02 2.29
C PHE A 140 4.56 9.63 3.24
N ASP A 141 5.79 9.16 3.20
CA ASP A 141 6.88 9.72 4.03
C ASP A 141 7.16 11.19 3.72
N GLN A 142 6.93 11.62 2.48
CA GLN A 142 7.11 13.00 2.03
C GLN A 142 5.97 13.95 2.43
N GLN A 143 4.84 13.42 2.93
CA GLN A 143 3.72 14.26 3.36
C GLN A 143 4.08 15.05 4.63
N ASP A 144 3.37 16.16 4.83
CA ASP A 144 3.49 16.93 6.06
C ASP A 144 2.95 16.15 7.28
N GLU A 145 3.34 16.58 8.47
CA GLU A 145 2.96 15.94 9.71
C GLU A 145 1.44 16.01 9.97
N GLN A 146 0.76 17.04 9.48
CA GLN A 146 -0.69 17.17 9.63
C GLN A 146 -1.42 16.07 8.84
N TYR A 147 -0.98 15.81 7.61
CA TYR A 147 -1.54 14.73 6.80
C TYR A 147 -1.25 13.37 7.40
N LYS A 148 0.00 13.12 7.82
CA LYS A 148 0.40 11.85 8.46
C LYS A 148 -0.42 11.60 9.72
N GLU A 149 -0.61 12.60 10.56
CA GLU A 149 -1.42 12.50 11.78
C GLU A 149 -2.90 12.25 11.47
N ALA A 150 -3.44 12.83 10.40
CA ALA A 150 -4.82 12.58 9.98
C ALA A 150 -5.04 11.12 9.52
N VAL A 151 -4.06 10.53 8.84
CA VAL A 151 -4.12 9.15 8.34
C VAL A 151 -3.77 8.14 9.45
N LEU A 152 -2.66 8.36 10.14
CA LEU A 152 -2.09 7.50 11.18
C LEU A 152 -1.88 8.29 12.49
N PRO A 153 -2.96 8.57 13.26
CA PRO A 153 -2.85 9.34 14.51
C PRO A 153 -1.86 8.75 15.50
N ASN A 154 -0.91 9.55 15.98
CA ASN A 154 0.12 9.12 16.93
C ASN A 154 -0.45 8.54 18.24
N ALA A 155 -1.62 9.03 18.67
CA ALA A 155 -2.32 8.51 19.84
C ALA A 155 -2.82 7.06 19.65
N MET A 156 -3.05 6.62 18.40
CA MET A 156 -3.48 5.25 18.10
C MET A 156 -2.26 4.37 17.80
N ARG A 157 -1.82 3.62 18.82
CA ARG A 157 -0.64 2.73 18.72
C ARG A 157 -0.99 1.29 18.32
N LYS A 158 -2.27 0.89 18.38
CA LYS A 158 -2.73 -0.43 17.96
C LYS A 158 -2.81 -0.45 16.42
N ARG A 159 -1.70 -0.75 15.79
CA ARG A 159 -1.60 -0.78 14.32
C ARG A 159 -1.10 -2.14 13.84
N LEU A 160 -1.69 -2.63 12.76
CA LEU A 160 -1.32 -3.87 12.09
C LEU A 160 -1.04 -3.58 10.62
N SER A 161 0.10 -4.02 10.10
CA SER A 161 0.36 -4.04 8.66
C SER A 161 -0.02 -5.40 8.06
N VAL A 162 -0.62 -5.38 6.87
CA VAL A 162 -1.02 -6.58 6.13
C VAL A 162 -0.49 -6.48 4.70
N GLU A 163 0.56 -7.23 4.42
CA GLU A 163 1.19 -7.33 3.12
C GLU A 163 1.82 -8.72 2.96
N MET A 164 1.54 -9.40 1.84
CA MET A 164 2.09 -10.73 1.54
C MET A 164 3.56 -10.62 1.10
N ALA A 165 4.42 -10.14 2.00
CA ALA A 165 5.84 -9.92 1.79
C ALA A 165 6.60 -9.89 3.12
N SER A 166 7.91 -9.62 3.06
CA SER A 166 8.72 -9.37 4.25
C SER A 166 8.19 -8.17 5.05
N SER A 167 8.16 -8.30 6.38
CA SER A 167 7.75 -7.21 7.29
C SER A 167 8.77 -6.07 7.38
N PHE A 168 9.91 -6.20 6.71
CA PHE A 168 10.96 -5.19 6.72
C PHE A 168 10.45 -3.84 6.17
N GLY A 169 10.70 -2.76 6.93
CA GLY A 169 10.25 -1.41 6.60
C GLY A 169 8.91 -1.01 7.22
N TRP A 170 8.06 -1.96 7.64
CA TRP A 170 6.77 -1.65 8.24
C TRP A 170 6.83 -1.13 9.68
N HIS A 171 7.94 -1.36 10.40
CA HIS A 171 8.13 -0.99 11.81
C HIS A 171 7.90 0.51 12.06
N LYS A 172 8.25 1.38 11.11
CA LYS A 172 8.06 2.82 11.24
C LYS A 172 6.59 3.26 11.28
N TYR A 173 5.66 2.41 10.80
CA TYR A 173 4.22 2.70 10.77
C TYR A 173 3.45 1.98 11.88
N VAL A 174 3.88 0.78 12.27
CA VAL A 174 3.15 -0.04 13.24
C VAL A 174 3.72 0.06 14.66
N GLY A 175 4.93 0.47 14.84
CA GLY A 175 5.56 0.71 16.13
C GLY A 175 6.26 -0.50 16.75
#